data_ad90b2ef16813e9d608d75d58cbac511
#
_entry.id   ad90b2ef16813e9d608d75d58cbac511
#
_cell.length_a   1.000
_cell.length_b   1.000
_cell.length_c   1.000
_cell.angle_alpha   90.00
_cell.angle_beta   90.00
_cell.angle_gamma   90.00
#
_symmetry.space_group_name_H-M   'P 1'
#
loop_
_entity.id
_entity.type
_entity.pdbx_description
1 polymer ?
#
loop_
_entity_poly.entity_id
_entity_poly.type
_entity_poly.pdbx_seq_one_letter_code
_entity_poly.pdbx_strand_id
1 'polypeptide(L)'
;MPRFLFSAVLGAALAFGAQAALAQEKKAKKKAPAKEQVAAVPQPQEIKGDPDNAHRNKIAMCIGCHGIPGYKTAFPDVYHVPKIAGQQPAYLVNALKAYKSGERSHPSMRGIAASLTDQDMADLAAYYGVHAK
;
A
#
# COMPACT_ATOMS: atom_id res chain seq x y z
N MET A 1 -56.83 -15.10 -35.45
CA MET A 1 -57.44 -16.44 -35.61
C MET A 1 -56.32 -17.36 -36.14
N PRO A 2 -56.17 -18.62 -35.77
CA PRO A 2 -56.77 -19.47 -34.75
C PRO A 2 -55.83 -19.77 -33.59
N ARG A 3 -56.17 -20.03 -32.34
CA ARG A 3 -56.88 -21.12 -31.62
C ARG A 3 -56.37 -22.55 -31.91
N PHE A 4 -55.71 -23.13 -30.91
CA PHE A 4 -55.71 -24.55 -30.52
C PHE A 4 -55.04 -24.59 -29.12
N LEU A 5 -55.71 -24.83 -28.05
CA LEU A 5 -56.50 -25.92 -27.45
C LEU A 5 -55.71 -27.21 -27.15
N PHE A 6 -55.78 -27.55 -25.86
CA PHE A 6 -55.68 -28.84 -25.19
C PHE A 6 -54.34 -29.59 -25.23
N SER A 7 -53.83 -30.00 -24.06
CA SER A 7 -54.29 -31.14 -23.32
C SER A 7 -53.68 -31.26 -21.93
N ALA A 8 -54.51 -31.48 -21.01
CA ALA A 8 -54.21 -31.92 -19.66
C ALA A 8 -53.79 -33.39 -19.67
N VAL A 9 -52.76 -33.75 -18.90
CA VAL A 9 -52.61 -35.13 -18.41
C VAL A 9 -52.23 -35.08 -16.93
N LEU A 10 -53.14 -35.59 -16.19
CA LEU A 10 -53.15 -35.92 -14.79
C LEU A 10 -52.23 -37.12 -14.53
N GLY A 11 -51.40 -37.09 -13.49
CA GLY A 11 -50.63 -38.24 -13.06
C GLY A 11 -50.15 -38.08 -11.62
N ALA A 12 -50.94 -38.55 -10.70
CA ALA A 12 -50.60 -38.69 -9.29
C ALA A 12 -49.64 -39.83 -9.06
N ALA A 13 -48.69 -39.69 -8.18
CA ALA A 13 -48.28 -40.78 -7.27
C ALA A 13 -47.40 -40.24 -6.15
N LEU A 14 -47.86 -40.51 -4.98
CA LEU A 14 -47.27 -40.37 -3.69
C LEU A 14 -45.99 -41.21 -3.55
N ALA A 15 -44.97 -40.68 -2.93
CA ALA A 15 -44.07 -41.46 -2.10
C ALA A 15 -43.45 -40.58 -1.00
N PHE A 16 -43.91 -40.82 0.18
CA PHE A 16 -43.30 -40.41 1.44
C PHE A 16 -41.88 -40.97 1.55
N GLY A 17 -40.92 -40.10 1.74
CA GLY A 17 -39.56 -40.48 2.10
C GLY A 17 -39.03 -39.47 3.10
N ALA A 18 -39.41 -39.62 4.36
CA ALA A 18 -38.76 -38.94 5.47
C ALA A 18 -37.33 -39.44 5.60
N GLN A 19 -36.36 -38.67 5.14
CA GLN A 19 -34.98 -38.87 5.53
C GLN A 19 -34.54 -37.72 6.40
N ALA A 20 -34.47 -38.01 7.68
CA ALA A 20 -33.80 -37.21 8.68
C ALA A 20 -32.31 -37.13 8.31
N ALA A 21 -31.91 -36.07 7.64
CA ALA A 21 -30.51 -35.75 7.49
C ALA A 21 -30.01 -35.14 8.79
N LEU A 22 -29.31 -35.94 9.55
CA LEU A 22 -28.50 -35.53 10.69
C LEU A 22 -27.57 -34.40 10.26
N ALA A 23 -27.81 -33.22 10.81
CA ALA A 23 -26.92 -32.12 10.74
C ALA A 23 -25.58 -32.51 11.38
N GLN A 24 -24.64 -32.93 10.58
CA GLN A 24 -23.24 -33.03 11.00
C GLN A 24 -22.69 -31.61 11.05
N GLU A 25 -22.73 -31.05 12.23
CA GLU A 25 -21.98 -29.87 12.64
C GLU A 25 -20.48 -30.15 12.48
N LYS A 26 -19.96 -29.97 11.28
CA LYS A 26 -18.52 -29.94 11.05
C LYS A 26 -17.97 -28.70 11.74
N LYS A 27 -17.57 -28.90 12.98
CA LYS A 27 -16.71 -27.99 13.73
C LYS A 27 -15.47 -27.72 12.88
N ALA A 28 -15.51 -26.65 12.08
CA ALA A 28 -14.36 -26.15 11.37
C ALA A 28 -13.34 -25.68 12.42
N LYS A 29 -12.42 -26.54 12.75
CA LYS A 29 -11.24 -26.21 13.53
C LYS A 29 -10.50 -25.10 12.77
N LYS A 30 -10.67 -23.88 13.23
CA LYS A 30 -9.94 -22.71 12.75
C LYS A 30 -8.44 -22.97 12.98
N LYS A 31 -7.79 -23.52 11.97
CA LYS A 31 -6.35 -23.73 11.94
C LYS A 31 -5.74 -22.33 12.01
N ALA A 32 -5.09 -21.99 13.10
CA ALA A 32 -4.29 -20.78 13.22
C ALA A 32 -3.34 -20.73 12.02
N PRO A 33 -3.14 -19.55 11.41
CA PRO A 33 -2.20 -19.45 10.31
C PRO A 33 -0.83 -19.87 10.84
N ALA A 34 -0.26 -20.91 10.20
CA ALA A 34 1.12 -21.28 10.41
C ALA A 34 1.93 -20.00 10.22
N LYS A 35 2.83 -19.69 11.17
CA LYS A 35 3.84 -18.66 11.00
C LYS A 35 4.63 -19.08 9.77
N GLU A 36 4.29 -18.51 8.64
CA GLU A 36 5.09 -18.54 7.43
C GLU A 36 6.44 -17.96 7.84
N GLN A 37 7.44 -18.81 7.89
CA GLN A 37 8.83 -18.38 8.03
C GLN A 37 9.10 -17.54 6.78
N VAL A 38 8.93 -16.22 6.91
CA VAL A 38 9.42 -15.27 5.93
C VAL A 38 10.91 -15.57 5.81
N ALA A 39 11.28 -16.23 4.71
CA ALA A 39 12.67 -16.42 4.34
C ALA A 39 13.31 -15.03 4.47
N ALA A 40 14.39 -14.95 5.24
CA ALA A 40 15.09 -13.70 5.50
C ALA A 40 15.40 -13.05 4.15
N VAL A 41 14.59 -12.06 3.79
CA VAL A 41 14.89 -11.15 2.68
C VAL A 41 16.27 -10.60 3.04
N PRO A 42 17.27 -10.68 2.15
CA PRO A 42 18.57 -10.08 2.42
C PRO A 42 18.31 -8.65 2.85
N GLN A 43 18.68 -8.32 4.08
CA GLN A 43 18.50 -6.96 4.59
C GLN A 43 19.26 -6.05 3.65
N PRO A 44 18.64 -5.04 3.02
CA PRO A 44 19.36 -4.07 2.23
C PRO A 44 20.47 -3.54 3.12
N GLN A 45 21.72 -3.58 2.63
CA GLN A 45 22.84 -3.02 3.37
C GLN A 45 22.43 -1.61 3.78
N GLU A 46 22.41 -1.34 5.07
CA GLU A 46 22.01 -0.06 5.63
C GLU A 46 23.04 0.98 5.17
N ILE A 47 22.70 1.68 4.10
CA ILE A 47 23.55 2.75 3.56
C ILE A 47 23.55 3.86 4.60
N LYS A 48 24.69 4.15 5.19
CA LYS A 48 24.85 5.23 6.15
C LYS A 48 24.63 6.56 5.44
N GLY A 49 23.62 7.32 5.89
CA GLY A 49 23.31 8.64 5.33
C GLY A 49 24.23 9.72 5.87
N ASP A 50 24.62 10.66 5.02
CA ASP A 50 25.37 11.88 5.34
C ASP A 50 24.42 13.09 5.28
N PRO A 51 23.98 13.63 6.44
CA PRO A 51 23.07 14.79 6.46
C PRO A 51 23.70 16.06 5.90
N ASP A 52 25.01 16.22 5.99
CA ASP A 52 25.70 17.40 5.47
C ASP A 52 25.79 17.38 3.94
N ASN A 53 25.94 16.19 3.34
CA ASN A 53 25.85 16.01 1.90
C ASN A 53 24.43 16.35 1.39
N ALA A 54 23.41 15.89 2.08
CA ALA A 54 22.01 16.22 1.76
C ALA A 54 21.79 17.74 1.82
N HIS A 55 22.24 18.38 2.90
CA HIS A 55 22.09 19.82 3.10
C HIS A 55 22.71 20.63 1.96
N ARG A 56 23.93 20.31 1.57
CA ARG A 56 24.63 21.05 0.50
C ARG A 56 24.04 20.82 -0.89
N ASN A 57 23.58 19.62 -1.19
CA ASN A 57 23.39 19.21 -2.57
C ASN A 57 21.94 18.82 -2.93
N LYS A 58 21.11 18.44 -1.95
CA LYS A 58 19.84 17.76 -2.26
C LYS A 58 18.60 18.38 -1.64
N ILE A 59 18.69 19.07 -0.50
CA ILE A 59 17.49 19.57 0.20
C ILE A 59 16.69 20.60 -0.60
N ALA A 60 17.34 21.33 -1.53
CA ALA A 60 16.68 22.38 -2.30
C ALA A 60 15.41 21.88 -3.02
N MET A 61 15.44 20.64 -3.53
CA MET A 61 14.29 20.05 -4.21
C MET A 61 13.16 19.63 -3.26
N CYS A 62 13.43 19.57 -1.98
CA CYS A 62 12.49 19.12 -0.95
C CYS A 62 11.87 20.30 -0.18
N ILE A 63 12.74 21.26 0.22
CA ILE A 63 12.38 22.37 1.12
C ILE A 63 11.35 23.32 0.51
N GLY A 64 11.32 23.46 -0.82
CA GLY A 64 10.36 24.31 -1.53
C GLY A 64 8.91 23.88 -1.34
N CYS A 65 8.69 22.63 -0.97
CA CYS A 65 7.36 22.10 -0.66
C CYS A 65 7.26 21.67 0.81
N HIS A 66 8.17 20.83 1.28
CA HIS A 66 8.13 20.23 2.62
C HIS A 66 8.61 21.15 3.75
N GLY A 67 9.27 22.26 3.41
CA GLY A 67 9.74 23.27 4.37
C GLY A 67 8.72 24.34 4.71
N ILE A 68 7.58 24.40 4.03
CA ILE A 68 6.57 25.44 4.21
C ILE A 68 5.42 24.91 5.06
N PRO A 69 5.21 25.43 6.28
CA PRO A 69 4.11 24.98 7.13
C PRO A 69 2.74 25.18 6.46
N GLY A 70 1.93 24.12 6.44
CA GLY A 70 0.57 24.17 5.90
C GLY A 70 0.48 24.29 4.37
N TYR A 71 1.59 24.13 3.66
CA TYR A 71 1.60 24.20 2.21
C TYR A 71 0.69 23.17 1.55
N LYS A 72 -0.02 23.61 0.53
CA LYS A 72 -0.88 22.77 -0.33
C LYS A 72 -0.46 22.95 -1.77
N THR A 73 -0.31 21.86 -2.48
CA THR A 73 -0.22 21.89 -3.95
C THR A 73 -1.61 22.05 -4.54
N ALA A 74 -1.69 22.70 -5.71
CA ALA A 74 -2.95 22.83 -6.46
C ALA A 74 -2.98 21.90 -7.67
N PHE A 75 -1.88 21.27 -8.03
CA PHE A 75 -1.75 20.40 -9.19
C PHE A 75 -0.90 19.17 -8.85
N PRO A 76 -1.26 17.96 -9.32
CA PRO A 76 -2.46 17.62 -10.11
C PRO A 76 -3.77 17.71 -9.32
N ASP A 77 -3.70 17.61 -8.00
CA ASP A 77 -4.82 17.73 -7.09
C ASP A 77 -4.45 18.61 -5.90
N VAL A 78 -5.47 19.17 -5.23
CA VAL A 78 -5.25 19.90 -3.98
C VAL A 78 -4.81 18.91 -2.91
N TYR A 79 -3.54 18.93 -2.56
CA TYR A 79 -2.95 18.01 -1.62
C TYR A 79 -2.12 18.72 -0.56
N HIS A 80 -2.31 18.35 0.71
CA HIS A 80 -1.45 18.84 1.78
C HIS A 80 -0.07 18.21 1.69
N VAL A 81 0.95 19.03 1.56
CA VAL A 81 2.33 18.55 1.58
C VAL A 81 2.70 18.13 3.00
N PRO A 82 3.08 16.89 3.24
CA PRO A 82 3.38 16.41 4.58
C PRO A 82 4.65 17.04 5.13
N LYS A 83 4.68 17.32 6.43
CA LYS A 83 5.92 17.65 7.14
C LYS A 83 6.76 16.37 7.23
N ILE A 84 7.99 16.41 6.74
CA ILE A 84 8.93 15.27 6.77
C ILE A 84 10.01 15.41 7.83
N ALA A 85 10.17 16.60 8.38
CA ALA A 85 11.09 16.87 9.48
C ALA A 85 10.72 16.08 10.74
N GLY A 86 11.69 15.41 11.36
CA GLY A 86 11.51 14.57 12.52
C GLY A 86 10.89 13.20 12.23
N GLN A 87 10.77 12.81 10.96
CA GLN A 87 10.26 11.50 10.55
C GLN A 87 11.37 10.43 10.71
N GLN A 88 10.97 9.20 10.92
CA GLN A 88 11.89 8.06 11.01
C GLN A 88 12.72 7.91 9.72
N PRO A 89 14.07 7.88 9.78
CA PRO A 89 14.90 7.80 8.58
C PRO A 89 14.59 6.60 7.70
N ALA A 90 14.40 5.41 8.30
CA ALA A 90 14.04 4.21 7.55
C ALA A 90 12.71 4.36 6.79
N TYR A 91 11.73 5.05 7.39
CA TYR A 91 10.49 5.34 6.69
C TYR A 91 10.70 6.28 5.49
N LEU A 92 11.54 7.31 5.64
CA LEU A 92 11.84 8.26 4.55
C LEU A 92 12.51 7.55 3.37
N VAL A 93 13.51 6.70 3.63
CA VAL A 93 14.16 5.88 2.58
C VAL A 93 13.14 5.01 1.87
N ASN A 94 12.34 4.26 2.62
CA ASN A 94 11.34 3.35 2.03
C ASN A 94 10.28 4.11 1.23
N ALA A 95 9.83 5.26 1.72
CA ALA A 95 8.87 6.09 1.01
C ALA A 95 9.43 6.62 -0.33
N LEU A 96 10.69 7.10 -0.35
CA LEU A 96 11.34 7.55 -1.58
C LEU A 96 11.54 6.39 -2.57
N LYS A 97 11.96 5.21 -2.10
CA LYS A 97 12.05 4.01 -2.92
C LYS A 97 10.70 3.60 -3.51
N ALA A 98 9.64 3.64 -2.72
CA ALA A 98 8.29 3.32 -3.17
C ALA A 98 7.77 4.31 -4.23
N TYR A 99 8.12 5.60 -4.13
CA TYR A 99 7.84 6.56 -5.20
C TYR A 99 8.66 6.28 -6.45
N LYS A 100 9.95 5.94 -6.30
CA LYS A 100 10.83 5.60 -7.41
C LYS A 100 10.38 4.37 -8.16
N SER A 101 9.97 3.32 -7.45
CA SER A 101 9.44 2.08 -8.04
C SER A 101 8.02 2.22 -8.62
N GLY A 102 7.27 3.23 -8.18
CA GLY A 102 5.89 3.43 -8.58
C GLY A 102 4.85 2.74 -7.67
N GLU A 103 5.27 2.10 -6.58
CA GLU A 103 4.37 1.54 -5.57
C GLU A 103 3.54 2.62 -4.86
N ARG A 104 4.12 3.82 -4.70
CA ARG A 104 3.38 5.01 -4.26
C ARG A 104 3.10 5.93 -5.44
N SER A 105 1.85 6.36 -5.55
CA SER A 105 1.41 7.24 -6.63
C SER A 105 1.34 8.69 -6.15
N HIS A 106 2.22 9.53 -6.64
CA HIS A 106 2.14 10.99 -6.58
C HIS A 106 3.08 11.56 -7.66
N PRO A 107 2.58 12.20 -8.72
CA PRO A 107 3.38 12.58 -9.89
C PRO A 107 4.64 13.39 -9.54
N SER A 108 4.51 14.43 -8.71
CA SER A 108 5.66 15.25 -8.31
C SER A 108 6.70 14.44 -7.54
N MET A 109 6.27 13.61 -6.59
CA MET A 109 7.21 12.80 -5.80
C MET A 109 7.86 11.69 -6.61
N ARG A 110 7.18 11.13 -7.59
CA ARG A 110 7.79 10.18 -8.54
C ARG A 110 8.89 10.85 -9.36
N GLY A 111 8.64 12.06 -9.87
CA GLY A 111 9.63 12.83 -10.61
C GLY A 111 10.88 13.13 -9.76
N ILE A 112 10.70 13.57 -8.53
CA ILE A 112 11.80 13.82 -7.59
C ILE A 112 12.56 12.51 -7.30
N ALA A 113 11.85 11.46 -6.86
CA ALA A 113 12.48 10.21 -6.45
C ALA A 113 13.22 9.49 -7.60
N ALA A 114 12.77 9.64 -8.84
CA ALA A 114 13.41 9.08 -10.01
C ALA A 114 14.87 9.57 -10.20
N SER A 115 15.14 10.82 -9.81
CA SER A 115 16.47 11.42 -9.91
C SER A 115 17.42 11.09 -8.76
N LEU A 116 16.93 10.46 -7.69
CA LEU A 116 17.72 10.15 -6.50
C LEU A 116 18.41 8.79 -6.61
N THR A 117 19.66 8.73 -6.16
CA THR A 117 20.36 7.48 -5.88
C THR A 117 19.96 6.93 -4.51
N ASP A 118 20.30 5.70 -4.22
CA ASP A 118 20.06 5.11 -2.89
C ASP A 118 20.84 5.85 -1.79
N GLN A 119 22.04 6.35 -2.11
CA GLN A 119 22.82 7.19 -1.21
C GLN A 119 22.11 8.55 -0.97
N ASP A 120 21.60 9.21 -2.01
CA ASP A 120 20.86 10.46 -1.85
C ASP A 120 19.64 10.27 -0.93
N MET A 121 18.94 9.15 -1.07
CA MET A 121 17.78 8.83 -0.22
C MET A 121 18.19 8.62 1.24
N ALA A 122 19.33 7.97 1.48
CA ALA A 122 19.87 7.79 2.82
C ALA A 122 20.33 9.12 3.44
N ASP A 123 21.00 9.96 2.67
CA ASP A 123 21.47 11.28 3.11
C ASP A 123 20.30 12.19 3.47
N LEU A 124 19.28 12.25 2.61
CA LEU A 124 18.06 13.01 2.88
C LEU A 124 17.31 12.48 4.10
N ALA A 125 17.25 11.17 4.27
CA ALA A 125 16.62 10.57 5.44
C ALA A 125 17.37 10.88 6.73
N ALA A 126 18.70 10.87 6.70
CA ALA A 126 19.54 11.29 7.83
C ALA A 126 19.32 12.77 8.19
N TYR A 127 19.27 13.63 7.18
CA TYR A 127 19.04 15.06 7.38
C TYR A 127 17.66 15.36 8.00
N TYR A 128 16.59 14.88 7.38
CA TYR A 128 15.24 15.16 7.85
C TYR A 128 14.85 14.41 9.13
N GLY A 129 15.46 13.27 9.39
CA GLY A 129 15.22 12.49 10.60
C GLY A 129 15.79 13.12 11.86
N VAL A 130 16.89 13.86 11.76
CA VAL A 130 17.64 14.38 12.90
C VAL A 130 17.66 15.91 12.94
N HIS A 131 17.86 16.59 11.83
CA HIS A 131 18.23 18.00 11.78
C HIS A 131 17.08 18.97 11.45
N ALA A 132 16.01 18.51 10.87
CA ALA A 132 14.92 19.40 10.49
C ALA A 132 13.89 19.52 11.60
N LYS A 133 14.11 20.41 12.54
CA LYS A 133 13.12 20.84 13.53
C LYS A 133 12.28 21.99 13.00
#